data_855000ce71a14ed220ac3c3338316a7f
#
_entry.id   855000ce71a14ed220ac3c3338316a7f
#
_cell.length_a   1.000
_cell.length_b   1.000
_cell.length_c   1.000
_cell.angle_alpha   90.00
_cell.angle_beta   90.00
_cell.angle_gamma   90.00
#
_symmetry.space_group_name_H-M   'P 1'
#
loop_
_entity.id
_entity.type
_entity.pdbx_description
1 polymer ?
#
loop_
_entity_poly.entity_id
_entity_poly.type
_entity_poly.pdbx_seq_one_letter_code
_entity_poly.pdbx_strand_id
1 'polypeptide(L)'
;MPIPHVTGAWLDGEDPGDRKFIKVGDIALESGEVLPDVVIAYQSWGELNADKDNAILVNHAWTGWSDVESWWPNQVGPGKPLDTNKYFVVCPNVIGGCQGSTGPASKHPDGKFYGSRFPSLTIRDMVAAEVAFTNALGINKYVLSCGPSLGGMRSLEWAVQFPERIGGICTIGSSAVATGDQIGSVSTQVHSIKADPNFNNGDYYYNQIGPEVGMGIARRIAHLTFRTEIEMDMRFGRELQGDDTGRYAVESYLDHQADKLASRFDANTYIILGEAMNSHDIGRERGGVAAALATIKVPVMVVSIDTDRLFPPRLQQELAELTPGSKLEMLSSPFGHDGFLVESEAMGELLRHAIEHAEGAHKH
;
A
#
# COMPACT_ATOMS: atom_id res chain seq x y z
N MET A 1 -28.79 -13.33 -14.61
CA MET A 1 -28.12 -12.01 -14.73
C MET A 1 -27.02 -12.03 -13.71
N PRO A 2 -25.77 -11.64 -14.03
CA PRO A 2 -24.77 -11.47 -13.00
C PRO A 2 -25.30 -10.45 -11.99
N ILE A 3 -25.10 -10.72 -10.70
CA ILE A 3 -25.43 -9.78 -9.64
C ILE A 3 -24.59 -8.53 -9.90
N PRO A 4 -25.18 -7.33 -9.98
CA PRO A 4 -24.37 -6.11 -10.10
C PRO A 4 -23.41 -6.07 -8.93
N HIS A 5 -22.11 -6.00 -9.20
CA HIS A 5 -21.12 -5.83 -8.14
C HIS A 5 -21.27 -4.43 -7.57
N VAL A 6 -21.74 -4.32 -6.34
CA VAL A 6 -21.83 -3.05 -5.59
C VAL A 6 -20.48 -2.63 -5.02
N THR A 7 -19.45 -3.44 -5.23
CA THR A 7 -18.06 -3.24 -4.81
C THR A 7 -17.12 -3.81 -5.86
N GLY A 8 -15.95 -3.20 -6.00
CA GLY A 8 -14.85 -3.74 -6.79
C GLY A 8 -13.94 -4.70 -6.01
N ALA A 9 -14.35 -5.13 -4.81
CA ALA A 9 -13.63 -6.15 -4.05
C ALA A 9 -13.71 -7.50 -4.75
N TRP A 10 -12.63 -8.29 -4.65
CA TRP A 10 -12.71 -9.72 -4.92
C TRP A 10 -13.56 -10.41 -3.84
N LEU A 11 -14.52 -11.20 -4.25
CA LEU A 11 -15.43 -11.92 -3.36
C LEU A 11 -15.11 -13.42 -3.37
N ASP A 12 -15.32 -14.07 -2.22
CA ASP A 12 -15.12 -15.50 -2.08
C ASP A 12 -15.99 -16.28 -3.08
N GLY A 13 -15.33 -17.18 -3.84
CA GLY A 13 -15.94 -17.95 -4.92
C GLY A 13 -15.74 -17.36 -6.33
N GLU A 14 -15.18 -16.16 -6.46
CA GLU A 14 -14.73 -15.64 -7.75
C GLU A 14 -13.39 -16.24 -8.16
N ASP A 15 -13.01 -16.06 -9.44
CA ASP A 15 -11.71 -16.52 -9.95
C ASP A 15 -10.57 -15.86 -9.15
N PRO A 16 -9.75 -16.67 -8.47
CA PRO A 16 -8.62 -16.13 -7.71
C PRO A 16 -7.50 -15.56 -8.58
N GLY A 17 -7.45 -15.91 -9.87
CA GLY A 17 -6.29 -15.68 -10.72
C GLY A 17 -5.04 -16.34 -10.10
N ASP A 18 -3.93 -15.61 -10.08
CA ASP A 18 -2.66 -16.11 -9.50
C ASP A 18 -2.56 -15.94 -7.96
N ARG A 19 -3.63 -15.49 -7.30
CA ARG A 19 -3.64 -15.34 -5.85
C ARG A 19 -3.59 -16.69 -5.15
N LYS A 20 -2.74 -16.77 -4.15
CA LYS A 20 -2.66 -17.85 -3.16
C LYS A 20 -3.30 -17.36 -1.86
N PHE A 21 -3.85 -18.27 -1.09
CA PHE A 21 -4.51 -17.95 0.18
C PHE A 21 -3.93 -18.78 1.30
N ILE A 22 -3.68 -18.16 2.44
CA ILE A 22 -3.18 -18.83 3.62
C ILE A 22 -3.92 -18.33 4.85
N LYS A 23 -4.35 -19.28 5.71
CA LYS A 23 -4.92 -18.94 7.01
C LYS A 23 -3.81 -18.65 7.99
N VAL A 24 -3.92 -17.55 8.70
CA VAL A 24 -2.94 -17.09 9.69
C VAL A 24 -3.47 -17.14 11.13
N GLY A 25 -4.74 -17.51 11.29
CA GLY A 25 -5.41 -17.58 12.60
C GLY A 25 -5.95 -16.22 13.04
N ASP A 26 -6.18 -16.09 14.34
CA ASP A 26 -6.70 -14.89 14.95
C ASP A 26 -5.61 -13.83 15.11
N ILE A 27 -5.94 -12.58 14.83
CA ILE A 27 -5.04 -11.43 14.99
C ILE A 27 -5.57 -10.53 16.09
N ALA A 28 -4.79 -10.37 17.16
CA ALA A 28 -5.06 -9.37 18.19
C ALA A 28 -4.69 -7.98 17.66
N LEU A 29 -5.64 -7.06 17.70
CA LEU A 29 -5.47 -5.68 17.24
C LEU A 29 -5.06 -4.75 18.39
N GLU A 30 -4.44 -3.63 18.07
CA GLU A 30 -4.07 -2.61 19.06
C GLU A 30 -5.30 -2.04 19.81
N SER A 31 -6.48 -2.07 19.21
CA SER A 31 -7.74 -1.70 19.86
C SER A 31 -8.13 -2.62 21.03
N GLY A 32 -7.50 -3.79 21.14
CA GLY A 32 -7.88 -4.87 22.07
C GLY A 32 -8.93 -5.83 21.50
N GLU A 33 -9.44 -5.56 20.29
CA GLU A 33 -10.30 -6.50 19.58
C GLU A 33 -9.50 -7.65 18.97
N VAL A 34 -10.16 -8.74 18.64
CA VAL A 34 -9.55 -9.86 17.91
C VAL A 34 -10.25 -10.00 16.57
N LEU A 35 -9.46 -9.96 15.49
CA LEU A 35 -9.94 -10.29 14.16
C LEU A 35 -9.79 -11.81 13.97
N PRO A 36 -10.89 -12.58 13.94
CA PRO A 36 -10.82 -14.04 13.93
C PRO A 36 -10.57 -14.59 12.54
N ASP A 37 -10.00 -15.80 12.49
CA ASP A 37 -9.86 -16.62 11.27
C ASP A 37 -9.28 -15.87 10.06
N VAL A 38 -8.27 -15.05 10.28
CA VAL A 38 -7.69 -14.19 9.23
C VAL A 38 -7.08 -15.04 8.11
N VAL A 39 -7.45 -14.69 6.89
CA VAL A 39 -6.89 -15.21 5.65
C VAL A 39 -6.08 -14.09 4.98
N ILE A 40 -4.89 -14.42 4.51
CA ILE A 40 -4.07 -13.52 3.69
C ILE A 40 -4.03 -14.08 2.27
N ALA A 41 -4.48 -13.28 1.31
CA ALA A 41 -4.27 -13.50 -0.10
C ALA A 41 -2.92 -12.89 -0.51
N TYR A 42 -2.14 -13.61 -1.31
CA TYR A 42 -0.81 -13.15 -1.72
C TYR A 42 -0.41 -13.69 -3.08
N GLN A 43 0.58 -13.08 -3.68
CA GLN A 43 1.29 -13.65 -4.82
C GLN A 43 2.78 -13.78 -4.51
N SER A 44 3.46 -14.70 -5.18
CA SER A 44 4.88 -14.92 -4.97
C SER A 44 5.55 -15.43 -6.23
N TRP A 45 6.83 -15.09 -6.36
CA TRP A 45 7.70 -15.42 -7.50
C TRP A 45 9.03 -15.95 -7.00
N GLY A 46 9.66 -16.86 -7.75
CA GLY A 46 10.90 -17.51 -7.36
C GLY A 46 10.67 -18.62 -6.33
N GLU A 47 11.74 -19.10 -5.73
CA GLU A 47 11.73 -20.21 -4.79
C GLU A 47 12.38 -19.85 -3.46
N LEU A 48 11.74 -20.25 -2.36
CA LEU A 48 12.29 -20.11 -1.02
C LEU A 48 13.41 -21.15 -0.83
N ASN A 49 14.60 -20.71 -0.42
CA ASN A 49 15.73 -21.59 -0.19
C ASN A 49 15.54 -22.49 1.05
N ALA A 50 16.47 -23.45 1.25
CA ALA A 50 16.39 -24.39 2.36
C ALA A 50 16.49 -23.69 3.73
N ASP A 51 17.26 -22.63 3.83
CA ASP A 51 17.45 -21.83 5.06
C ASP A 51 16.30 -20.85 5.29
N LYS A 52 15.41 -20.67 4.29
CA LYS A 52 14.22 -19.81 4.34
C LYS A 52 14.52 -18.35 4.68
N ASP A 53 15.62 -17.83 4.15
CA ASP A 53 16.16 -16.51 4.44
C ASP A 53 16.44 -15.65 3.20
N ASN A 54 16.09 -16.13 1.99
CA ASN A 54 16.23 -15.42 0.73
C ASN A 54 14.95 -14.71 0.29
N ALA A 55 14.02 -14.44 1.19
CA ALA A 55 12.76 -13.81 0.82
C ALA A 55 12.88 -12.28 0.75
N ILE A 56 12.09 -11.66 -0.16
CA ILE A 56 11.86 -10.21 -0.22
C ILE A 56 10.37 -9.96 -0.02
N LEU A 57 10.03 -9.11 0.95
CA LEU A 57 8.67 -8.67 1.22
C LEU A 57 8.37 -7.38 0.46
N VAL A 58 7.43 -7.44 -0.48
CA VAL A 58 6.92 -6.25 -1.17
C VAL A 58 5.61 -5.81 -0.52
N ASN A 59 5.58 -4.59 -0.02
CA ASN A 59 4.42 -3.96 0.60
C ASN A 59 3.77 -2.99 -0.38
N HIS A 60 2.57 -3.32 -0.88
CA HIS A 60 1.86 -2.47 -1.84
C HIS A 60 1.36 -1.16 -1.21
N ALA A 61 1.14 -0.13 -2.04
CA ALA A 61 0.56 1.16 -1.66
C ALA A 61 -0.94 1.05 -1.32
N TRP A 62 -1.57 2.14 -0.87
CA TRP A 62 -2.96 2.22 -0.40
C TRP A 62 -3.97 1.50 -1.29
N THR A 63 -3.96 1.78 -2.59
CA THR A 63 -4.88 1.16 -3.55
C THR A 63 -4.19 0.09 -4.42
N GLY A 64 -3.06 -0.44 -3.95
CA GLY A 64 -2.34 -1.54 -4.57
C GLY A 64 -2.92 -2.90 -4.19
N TRP A 65 -2.28 -3.96 -4.70
CA TRP A 65 -2.62 -5.36 -4.44
C TRP A 65 -1.42 -6.28 -4.67
N SER A 66 -1.59 -7.57 -4.43
CA SER A 66 -0.50 -8.55 -4.43
C SER A 66 0.17 -8.79 -5.79
N ASP A 67 -0.46 -8.47 -6.91
CA ASP A 67 0.11 -8.64 -8.24
C ASP A 67 1.09 -7.51 -8.59
N VAL A 68 2.32 -7.66 -8.11
CA VAL A 68 3.38 -6.66 -8.27
C VAL A 68 3.69 -6.40 -9.75
N GLU A 69 3.66 -7.44 -10.59
CA GLU A 69 3.98 -7.30 -12.02
C GLU A 69 3.01 -6.36 -12.76
N SER A 70 1.75 -6.32 -12.31
CA SER A 70 0.72 -5.48 -12.94
C SER A 70 0.86 -3.98 -12.64
N TRP A 71 1.32 -3.62 -11.44
CA TRP A 71 1.45 -2.22 -11.04
C TRP A 71 2.91 -1.73 -10.94
N TRP A 72 3.86 -2.65 -10.92
CA TRP A 72 5.30 -2.36 -10.92
C TRP A 72 6.01 -3.14 -12.02
N PRO A 73 5.68 -2.88 -13.29
CA PRO A 73 6.19 -3.64 -14.41
C PRO A 73 7.73 -3.59 -14.45
N ASN A 74 8.32 -4.73 -14.82
CA ASN A 74 9.77 -4.92 -14.92
C ASN A 74 10.54 -4.94 -13.59
N GLN A 75 9.90 -4.93 -12.43
CA GLN A 75 10.61 -5.00 -11.15
C GLN A 75 10.81 -6.44 -10.65
N VAL A 76 9.90 -7.37 -10.94
CA VAL A 76 9.95 -8.76 -10.48
C VAL A 76 10.19 -9.71 -11.66
N GLY A 77 11.04 -10.70 -11.49
CA GLY A 77 11.30 -11.75 -12.48
C GLY A 77 12.77 -12.12 -12.61
N PRO A 78 13.11 -13.12 -13.44
CA PRO A 78 14.49 -13.54 -13.69
C PRO A 78 15.35 -12.37 -14.22
N GLY A 79 16.45 -12.03 -13.51
CA GLY A 79 17.35 -10.94 -13.87
C GLY A 79 16.78 -9.52 -13.69
N LYS A 80 15.56 -9.38 -13.21
CA LYS A 80 14.93 -8.09 -12.86
C LYS A 80 15.51 -7.57 -11.54
N PRO A 81 15.18 -6.32 -11.12
CA PRO A 81 15.63 -5.80 -9.83
C PRO A 81 15.36 -6.72 -8.64
N LEU A 82 14.14 -7.23 -8.52
CA LEU A 82 13.76 -8.28 -7.59
C LEU A 82 13.93 -9.64 -8.32
N ASP A 83 15.19 -10.10 -8.39
CA ASP A 83 15.61 -11.23 -9.22
C ASP A 83 15.13 -12.57 -8.66
N THR A 84 14.13 -13.16 -9.30
CA THR A 84 13.54 -14.43 -8.89
C THR A 84 14.43 -15.67 -9.11
N ASN A 85 15.59 -15.53 -9.76
CA ASN A 85 16.62 -16.57 -9.75
C ASN A 85 17.35 -16.66 -8.40
N LYS A 86 17.28 -15.63 -7.57
CA LYS A 86 17.98 -15.51 -6.28
C LYS A 86 17.03 -15.44 -5.11
N TYR A 87 15.93 -14.72 -5.27
CA TYR A 87 15.03 -14.36 -4.19
C TYR A 87 13.64 -14.96 -4.37
N PHE A 88 13.04 -15.31 -3.25
CA PHE A 88 11.61 -15.58 -3.14
C PHE A 88 10.89 -14.25 -2.88
N VAL A 89 10.36 -13.63 -3.92
CA VAL A 89 9.61 -12.38 -3.81
C VAL A 89 8.17 -12.69 -3.42
N VAL A 90 7.65 -12.02 -2.40
CA VAL A 90 6.28 -12.23 -1.93
C VAL A 90 5.62 -10.90 -1.62
N CYS A 91 4.36 -10.77 -2.05
CA CYS A 91 3.52 -9.59 -1.77
C CYS A 91 2.17 -10.04 -1.20
N PRO A 92 1.93 -9.88 0.11
CA PRO A 92 0.61 -10.08 0.70
C PRO A 92 -0.31 -8.89 0.37
N ASN A 93 -1.59 -9.17 0.11
CA ASN A 93 -2.62 -8.17 0.23
C ASN A 93 -2.80 -7.83 1.72
N VAL A 94 -2.77 -6.55 2.05
CA VAL A 94 -2.92 -6.07 3.43
C VAL A 94 -4.28 -6.47 4.01
N ILE A 95 -4.34 -6.76 5.33
CA ILE A 95 -5.63 -6.92 6.02
C ILE A 95 -6.42 -5.61 5.97
N GLY A 96 -7.75 -5.70 5.97
CA GLY A 96 -8.60 -4.55 5.70
C GLY A 96 -8.67 -4.18 4.21
N GLY A 97 -7.83 -4.82 3.36
CA GLY A 97 -7.84 -4.71 1.91
C GLY A 97 -9.04 -5.43 1.28
N CYS A 98 -9.18 -5.28 -0.05
CA CYS A 98 -10.31 -5.83 -0.79
C CYS A 98 -9.94 -6.82 -1.89
N GLN A 99 -8.71 -7.32 -1.89
CA GLN A 99 -8.22 -8.22 -2.94
C GLN A 99 -7.91 -9.63 -2.40
N GLY A 100 -8.81 -10.14 -1.53
CA GLY A 100 -8.82 -11.53 -1.05
C GLY A 100 -8.26 -11.75 0.35
N SER A 101 -7.51 -10.81 0.95
CA SER A 101 -7.23 -10.86 2.38
C SER A 101 -8.46 -10.44 3.18
N THR A 102 -8.54 -10.90 4.44
CA THR A 102 -9.65 -10.54 5.34
C THR A 102 -9.80 -9.02 5.44
N GLY A 103 -10.97 -8.53 5.09
CA GLY A 103 -11.32 -7.12 5.01
C GLY A 103 -12.84 -6.90 5.09
N PRO A 104 -13.32 -5.67 4.90
CA PRO A 104 -14.75 -5.35 5.00
C PRO A 104 -15.65 -6.17 4.08
N ALA A 105 -15.17 -6.52 2.88
CA ALA A 105 -15.89 -7.36 1.93
C ALA A 105 -15.79 -8.87 2.21
N SER A 106 -15.07 -9.28 3.26
CA SER A 106 -15.01 -10.67 3.70
C SER A 106 -16.25 -11.06 4.52
N LYS A 107 -16.45 -12.39 4.68
CA LYS A 107 -17.51 -12.92 5.53
C LYS A 107 -17.09 -12.91 7.00
N HIS A 108 -17.91 -12.30 7.82
CA HIS A 108 -17.86 -12.42 9.27
C HIS A 108 -18.29 -13.85 9.67
N PRO A 109 -17.92 -14.39 10.86
CA PRO A 109 -18.33 -15.72 11.32
C PRO A 109 -19.85 -15.98 11.33
N ASP A 110 -20.69 -14.96 11.36
CA ASP A 110 -22.15 -15.08 11.23
C ASP A 110 -22.64 -15.28 9.78
N GLY A 111 -21.73 -15.36 8.80
CA GLY A 111 -22.02 -15.55 7.38
C GLY A 111 -22.37 -14.27 6.60
N LYS A 112 -22.49 -13.12 7.26
CA LYS A 112 -22.72 -11.82 6.61
C LYS A 112 -21.38 -11.16 6.26
N PHE A 113 -21.40 -10.14 5.40
CA PHE A 113 -20.22 -9.31 5.22
C PHE A 113 -19.85 -8.58 6.52
N TYR A 114 -18.55 -8.37 6.72
CA TYR A 114 -18.11 -7.48 7.80
C TYR A 114 -18.73 -6.09 7.64
N GLY A 115 -18.59 -5.50 6.46
CA GLY A 115 -19.13 -4.18 6.17
C GLY A 115 -18.68 -3.14 7.18
N SER A 116 -19.63 -2.39 7.71
CA SER A 116 -19.41 -1.38 8.76
C SER A 116 -18.88 -1.93 10.09
N ARG A 117 -18.96 -3.25 10.29
CA ARG A 117 -18.49 -3.94 11.50
C ARG A 117 -17.01 -4.29 11.47
N PHE A 118 -16.34 -4.07 10.34
CA PHE A 118 -14.90 -4.34 10.26
C PHE A 118 -14.15 -3.41 11.22
N PRO A 119 -13.25 -3.93 12.07
CA PRO A 119 -12.56 -3.11 13.05
C PRO A 119 -11.64 -2.07 12.41
N SER A 120 -11.43 -0.96 13.09
CA SER A 120 -10.38 -0.01 12.73
C SER A 120 -9.01 -0.68 12.83
N LEU A 121 -8.13 -0.34 11.91
CA LEU A 121 -6.76 -0.87 11.86
C LEU A 121 -5.73 0.24 12.03
N THR A 122 -4.58 -0.16 12.52
CA THR A 122 -3.35 0.64 12.51
C THR A 122 -2.31 0.00 11.58
N ILE A 123 -1.23 0.73 11.27
CA ILE A 123 -0.09 0.15 10.54
C ILE A 123 0.54 -1.01 11.32
N ARG A 124 0.52 -0.96 12.66
CA ARG A 124 1.02 -2.04 13.52
C ARG A 124 0.18 -3.30 13.41
N ASP A 125 -1.15 -3.17 13.33
CA ASP A 125 -2.05 -4.31 13.10
C ASP A 125 -1.78 -4.98 11.76
N MET A 126 -1.53 -4.19 10.71
CA MET A 126 -1.16 -4.71 9.39
C MET A 126 0.15 -5.52 9.47
N VAL A 127 1.16 -4.99 10.15
CA VAL A 127 2.44 -5.69 10.34
C VAL A 127 2.26 -6.94 11.22
N ALA A 128 1.43 -6.91 12.25
CA ALA A 128 1.13 -8.09 13.06
C ALA A 128 0.55 -9.23 12.20
N ALA A 129 -0.37 -8.92 11.28
CA ALA A 129 -0.90 -9.89 10.32
C ALA A 129 0.16 -10.39 9.33
N GLU A 130 1.05 -9.51 8.88
CA GLU A 130 2.18 -9.88 8.02
C GLU A 130 3.19 -10.79 8.74
N VAL A 131 3.41 -10.61 10.03
CA VAL A 131 4.24 -11.51 10.84
C VAL A 131 3.59 -12.89 10.95
N ALA A 132 2.29 -12.96 11.20
CA ALA A 132 1.55 -14.22 11.20
C ALA A 132 1.60 -14.91 9.82
N PHE A 133 1.47 -14.16 8.75
CA PHE A 133 1.66 -14.62 7.37
C PHE A 133 3.07 -15.17 7.12
N THR A 134 4.09 -14.44 7.53
CA THR A 134 5.50 -14.84 7.44
C THR A 134 5.76 -16.18 8.13
N ASN A 135 5.18 -16.35 9.33
CA ASN A 135 5.27 -17.58 10.10
C ASN A 135 4.55 -18.75 9.40
N ALA A 136 3.36 -18.50 8.85
CA ALA A 136 2.58 -19.49 8.13
C ALA A 136 3.27 -19.99 6.85
N LEU A 137 4.01 -19.12 6.15
CA LEU A 137 4.87 -19.50 5.02
C LEU A 137 6.18 -20.17 5.45
N GLY A 138 6.52 -20.09 6.72
CA GLY A 138 7.77 -20.62 7.26
C GLY A 138 8.99 -19.82 6.85
N ILE A 139 8.85 -18.55 6.50
CA ILE A 139 9.97 -17.64 6.20
C ILE A 139 10.67 -17.28 7.50
N ASN A 140 11.96 -17.50 7.57
CA ASN A 140 12.75 -17.17 8.76
C ASN A 140 13.15 -15.71 8.79
N LYS A 141 13.58 -15.18 7.64
CA LYS A 141 14.06 -13.79 7.51
C LYS A 141 13.84 -13.29 6.10
N TYR A 142 13.51 -12.01 5.96
CA TYR A 142 13.54 -11.31 4.69
C TYR A 142 14.92 -10.67 4.47
N VAL A 143 15.43 -10.74 3.26
CA VAL A 143 16.59 -9.94 2.82
C VAL A 143 16.23 -8.47 2.86
N LEU A 144 15.05 -8.14 2.35
CA LEU A 144 14.55 -6.77 2.26
C LEU A 144 13.03 -6.75 2.48
N SER A 145 12.53 -5.75 3.21
CA SER A 145 11.13 -5.32 3.16
C SER A 145 11.08 -3.99 2.42
N CYS A 146 10.31 -3.90 1.35
CA CYS A 146 10.24 -2.68 0.53
C CYS A 146 8.81 -2.33 0.15
N GLY A 147 8.54 -1.03 0.04
CA GLY A 147 7.25 -0.58 -0.44
C GLY A 147 7.10 0.93 -0.52
N PRO A 148 6.23 1.40 -1.43
CA PRO A 148 5.91 2.81 -1.55
C PRO A 148 4.74 3.22 -0.62
N SER A 149 4.73 4.49 -0.20
CA SER A 149 3.59 5.12 0.50
C SER A 149 3.20 4.32 1.76
N LEU A 150 1.96 3.83 1.86
CA LEU A 150 1.50 2.90 2.90
C LEU A 150 2.45 1.69 3.07
N GLY A 151 3.00 1.18 1.97
CA GLY A 151 3.97 0.09 2.00
C GLY A 151 5.27 0.47 2.72
N GLY A 152 5.72 1.71 2.57
CA GLY A 152 6.87 2.24 3.29
C GLY A 152 6.62 2.40 4.79
N MET A 153 5.41 2.81 5.20
CA MET A 153 5.01 2.85 6.61
C MET A 153 5.07 1.46 7.25
N ARG A 154 4.59 0.43 6.54
CA ARG A 154 4.68 -0.97 7.00
C ARG A 154 6.12 -1.43 7.10
N SER A 155 6.97 -1.13 6.11
CA SER A 155 8.40 -1.49 6.16
C SER A 155 9.13 -0.83 7.34
N LEU A 156 8.79 0.44 7.69
CA LEU A 156 9.32 1.11 8.88
C LEU A 156 8.88 0.41 10.18
N GLU A 157 7.61 0.03 10.29
CA GLU A 157 7.13 -0.70 11.46
C GLU A 157 7.79 -2.09 11.58
N TRP A 158 8.06 -2.78 10.48
CA TRP A 158 8.86 -4.00 10.47
C TRP A 158 10.26 -3.78 11.06
N ALA A 159 10.94 -2.70 10.66
CA ALA A 159 12.30 -2.39 11.14
C ALA A 159 12.35 -2.07 12.63
N VAL A 160 11.28 -1.45 13.16
CA VAL A 160 11.21 -1.09 14.59
C VAL A 160 10.78 -2.28 15.43
N GLN A 161 9.78 -3.07 14.98
CA GLN A 161 9.20 -4.14 15.80
C GLN A 161 9.92 -5.47 15.67
N PHE A 162 10.44 -5.80 14.48
CA PHE A 162 10.99 -7.12 14.16
C PHE A 162 12.33 -7.03 13.42
N PRO A 163 13.32 -6.26 13.95
CA PRO A 163 14.59 -6.05 13.25
C PRO A 163 15.37 -7.34 13.00
N GLU A 164 15.18 -8.37 13.83
CA GLU A 164 15.81 -9.68 13.66
C GLU A 164 15.25 -10.50 12.48
N ARG A 165 14.04 -10.14 12.03
CA ARG A 165 13.33 -10.85 10.95
C ARG A 165 13.56 -10.24 9.57
N ILE A 166 14.28 -9.13 9.47
CA ILE A 166 14.58 -8.46 8.20
C ILE A 166 16.06 -8.12 8.09
N GLY A 167 16.60 -8.15 6.88
CA GLY A 167 17.99 -7.75 6.56
C GLY A 167 18.13 -6.26 6.33
N GLY A 168 17.11 -5.61 5.82
CA GLY A 168 17.03 -4.17 5.61
C GLY A 168 15.65 -3.74 5.12
N ILE A 169 15.45 -2.44 4.98
CA ILE A 169 14.22 -1.88 4.41
C ILE A 169 14.51 -0.86 3.31
N CYS A 170 13.57 -0.75 2.38
CA CYS A 170 13.50 0.34 1.41
C CYS A 170 12.12 1.00 1.49
N THR A 171 12.07 2.23 1.97
CA THR A 171 10.84 3.02 2.05
C THR A 171 10.84 4.07 0.95
N ILE A 172 9.75 4.14 0.17
CA ILE A 172 9.68 4.94 -1.05
C ILE A 172 8.52 5.93 -0.92
N GLY A 173 8.77 7.23 -1.04
CA GLY A 173 7.71 8.25 -0.95
C GLY A 173 6.81 8.05 0.28
N SER A 174 7.42 7.91 1.46
CA SER A 174 6.71 7.60 2.71
C SER A 174 7.21 8.51 3.85
N SER A 175 6.64 8.37 5.03
CA SER A 175 7.00 9.20 6.20
C SER A 175 6.92 8.40 7.50
N ALA A 176 7.58 8.90 8.54
CA ALA A 176 7.53 8.33 9.88
C ALA A 176 6.23 8.65 10.63
N VAL A 177 5.53 9.72 10.22
CA VAL A 177 4.29 10.19 10.82
C VAL A 177 3.40 10.84 9.78
N ALA A 178 2.09 10.67 9.88
CA ALA A 178 1.13 11.34 9.03
C ALA A 178 1.07 12.84 9.36
N THR A 179 1.17 13.69 8.32
CA THR A 179 1.10 15.14 8.47
C THR A 179 -0.33 15.66 8.45
N GLY A 180 -0.54 16.89 8.93
CA GLY A 180 -1.86 17.53 8.86
C GLY A 180 -2.41 17.66 7.43
N ASP A 181 -1.54 17.88 6.42
CA ASP A 181 -1.93 17.92 5.02
C ASP A 181 -2.42 16.56 4.50
N GLN A 182 -1.67 15.50 4.80
CA GLN A 182 -2.07 14.12 4.46
C GLN A 182 -3.38 13.73 5.13
N ILE A 183 -3.52 13.99 6.43
CA ILE A 183 -4.75 13.73 7.18
C ILE A 183 -5.93 14.49 6.58
N GLY A 184 -5.75 15.78 6.26
CA GLY A 184 -6.78 16.63 5.64
C GLY A 184 -7.20 16.09 4.27
N SER A 185 -6.23 15.70 3.43
CA SER A 185 -6.48 15.13 2.11
C SER A 185 -7.29 13.81 2.20
N VAL A 186 -6.84 12.86 3.02
CA VAL A 186 -7.54 11.58 3.23
C VAL A 186 -8.93 11.81 3.84
N SER A 187 -9.04 12.67 4.85
CA SER A 187 -10.31 13.00 5.49
C SER A 187 -11.35 13.54 4.49
N THR A 188 -10.93 14.43 3.57
CA THR A 188 -11.81 14.97 2.52
C THR A 188 -12.32 13.85 1.59
N GLN A 189 -11.45 12.92 1.22
CA GLN A 189 -11.80 11.77 0.39
C GLN A 189 -12.76 10.82 1.12
N VAL A 190 -12.50 10.52 2.37
CA VAL A 190 -13.38 9.71 3.23
C VAL A 190 -14.77 10.36 3.38
N HIS A 191 -14.81 11.68 3.57
CA HIS A 191 -16.09 12.40 3.64
C HIS A 191 -16.89 12.33 2.33
N SER A 192 -16.24 12.37 1.17
CA SER A 192 -16.94 12.24 -0.10
C SER A 192 -17.60 10.86 -0.27
N ILE A 193 -16.94 9.80 0.20
CA ILE A 193 -17.50 8.44 0.20
C ILE A 193 -18.66 8.33 1.20
N LYS A 194 -18.47 8.80 2.44
CA LYS A 194 -19.50 8.74 3.48
C LYS A 194 -20.73 9.61 3.16
N ALA A 195 -20.57 10.63 2.33
CA ALA A 195 -21.68 11.49 1.87
C ALA A 195 -22.49 10.90 0.71
N ASP A 196 -21.99 9.84 0.05
CA ASP A 196 -22.75 9.16 -1.00
C ASP A 196 -24.01 8.52 -0.42
N PRO A 197 -25.22 8.80 -0.96
CA PRO A 197 -26.47 8.20 -0.48
C PRO A 197 -26.46 6.67 -0.49
N ASN A 198 -25.69 6.05 -1.39
CA ASN A 198 -25.58 4.59 -1.52
C ASN A 198 -24.56 3.96 -0.56
N PHE A 199 -23.80 4.76 0.18
CA PHE A 199 -22.85 4.24 1.18
C PHE A 199 -23.53 3.49 2.31
N ASN A 200 -24.77 3.87 2.66
CA ASN A 200 -25.59 3.19 3.66
C ASN A 200 -24.82 2.88 4.97
N ASN A 201 -24.11 3.87 5.50
CA ASN A 201 -23.24 3.72 6.68
C ASN A 201 -22.23 2.57 6.62
N GLY A 202 -21.83 2.15 5.42
CA GLY A 202 -20.88 1.05 5.18
C GLY A 202 -21.54 -0.32 4.94
N ASP A 203 -22.86 -0.44 5.02
CA ASP A 203 -23.59 -1.70 4.82
C ASP A 203 -24.27 -1.78 3.44
N TYR A 204 -23.55 -1.44 2.39
CA TYR A 204 -24.03 -1.40 1.00
C TYR A 204 -23.93 -2.73 0.26
N TYR A 205 -23.26 -3.75 0.77
CA TYR A 205 -22.98 -5.01 0.05
C TYR A 205 -24.22 -5.80 -0.37
N TYR A 206 -25.38 -5.51 0.20
CA TYR A 206 -26.66 -6.13 -0.13
C TYR A 206 -27.55 -5.23 -1.00
N ASN A 207 -27.07 -4.06 -1.38
CA ASN A 207 -27.81 -3.11 -2.21
C ASN A 207 -27.63 -3.48 -3.70
N GLN A 208 -28.37 -2.79 -4.57
CA GLN A 208 -28.19 -2.91 -6.03
C GLN A 208 -27.11 -1.97 -6.57
N ILE A 209 -26.81 -0.90 -5.83
CA ILE A 209 -25.86 0.15 -6.22
C ILE A 209 -24.97 0.44 -5.01
N GLY A 210 -23.68 0.49 -5.23
CA GLY A 210 -22.68 0.89 -4.23
C GLY A 210 -22.39 2.40 -4.23
N PRO A 211 -21.50 2.88 -3.36
CA PRO A 211 -21.15 4.30 -3.25
C PRO A 211 -20.13 4.73 -4.34
N GLU A 212 -20.44 4.44 -5.60
CA GLU A 212 -19.54 4.67 -6.74
C GLU A 212 -19.26 6.15 -6.98
N VAL A 213 -20.24 7.02 -6.76
CA VAL A 213 -20.11 8.48 -6.94
C VAL A 213 -19.14 9.05 -5.90
N GLY A 214 -19.31 8.69 -4.64
CA GLY A 214 -18.41 9.10 -3.56
C GLY A 214 -17.00 8.59 -3.77
N MET A 215 -16.85 7.34 -4.16
CA MET A 215 -15.56 6.73 -4.54
C MET A 215 -14.92 7.46 -5.71
N GLY A 216 -15.69 7.81 -6.73
CA GLY A 216 -15.23 8.56 -7.89
C GLY A 216 -14.71 9.94 -7.51
N ILE A 217 -15.40 10.68 -6.64
CA ILE A 217 -14.95 11.98 -6.13
C ILE A 217 -13.65 11.81 -5.33
N ALA A 218 -13.60 10.82 -4.42
CA ALA A 218 -12.40 10.52 -3.65
C ALA A 218 -11.20 10.25 -4.57
N ARG A 219 -11.37 9.46 -5.64
CA ARG A 219 -10.30 9.17 -6.59
C ARG A 219 -9.83 10.39 -7.37
N ARG A 220 -10.73 11.27 -7.77
CA ARG A 220 -10.38 12.53 -8.43
C ARG A 220 -9.51 13.42 -7.53
N ILE A 221 -9.89 13.57 -6.25
CA ILE A 221 -9.10 14.30 -5.25
C ILE A 221 -7.71 13.64 -5.11
N ALA A 222 -7.68 12.31 -4.96
CA ALA A 222 -6.43 11.55 -4.86
C ALA A 222 -5.51 11.80 -6.06
N HIS A 223 -6.02 11.72 -7.29
CA HIS A 223 -5.20 11.97 -8.48
C HIS A 223 -4.62 13.38 -8.53
N LEU A 224 -5.39 14.39 -8.13
CA LEU A 224 -4.89 15.77 -8.03
C LEU A 224 -3.82 15.95 -6.93
N THR A 225 -3.75 15.05 -5.94
CA THR A 225 -2.69 15.07 -4.93
C THR A 225 -1.50 14.19 -5.30
N PHE A 226 -1.70 13.11 -6.05
CA PHE A 226 -0.64 12.21 -6.49
C PHE A 226 0.20 12.79 -7.63
N ARG A 227 -0.44 13.53 -8.55
CA ARG A 227 0.19 14.11 -9.74
C ARG A 227 0.63 15.54 -9.49
N THR A 228 1.59 16.00 -10.27
CA THR A 228 2.03 17.39 -10.23
C THR A 228 1.16 18.27 -11.14
N GLU A 229 1.11 19.57 -10.83
CA GLU A 229 0.44 20.54 -11.70
C GLU A 229 1.17 20.66 -13.05
N ILE A 230 2.50 20.59 -13.05
CA ILE A 230 3.34 20.65 -14.26
C ILE A 230 3.00 19.48 -15.20
N GLU A 231 2.92 18.25 -14.69
CA GLU A 231 2.56 17.08 -15.53
C GLU A 231 1.14 17.20 -16.07
N MET A 232 0.20 17.63 -15.24
CA MET A 232 -1.19 17.82 -15.66
C MET A 232 -1.31 18.90 -16.75
N ASP A 233 -0.59 20.01 -16.62
CA ASP A 233 -0.55 21.06 -17.64
C ASP A 233 0.15 20.61 -18.93
N MET A 234 1.27 19.91 -18.81
CA MET A 234 1.98 19.36 -19.98
C MET A 234 1.12 18.37 -20.76
N ARG A 235 0.34 17.57 -20.06
CA ARG A 235 -0.46 16.49 -20.65
C ARG A 235 -1.79 16.95 -21.22
N PHE A 236 -2.46 17.85 -20.56
CA PHE A 236 -3.83 18.23 -20.88
C PHE A 236 -3.98 19.71 -21.24
N GLY A 237 -3.22 20.60 -20.61
CA GLY A 237 -3.35 22.04 -20.79
C GLY A 237 -4.82 22.47 -20.67
N ARG A 238 -5.30 23.17 -21.69
CA ARG A 238 -6.69 23.58 -21.85
C ARG A 238 -7.39 22.88 -23.02
N GLU A 239 -6.90 21.71 -23.39
CA GLU A 239 -7.46 20.99 -24.54
C GLU A 239 -8.86 20.46 -24.25
N LEU A 240 -9.73 20.60 -25.24
CA LEU A 240 -11.04 19.96 -25.24
C LEU A 240 -10.92 18.52 -25.70
N GLN A 241 -11.87 17.67 -25.28
CA GLN A 241 -11.84 16.25 -25.54
C GLN A 241 -12.01 15.85 -27.04
N GLY A 242 -12.27 16.83 -27.93
CA GLY A 242 -12.42 16.58 -29.35
C GLY A 242 -13.79 15.98 -29.74
N ASP A 243 -14.72 15.93 -28.80
CA ASP A 243 -16.13 15.68 -29.01
C ASP A 243 -16.93 17.00 -28.89
N ASP A 244 -18.18 17.02 -29.33
CA ASP A 244 -19.03 18.21 -29.32
C ASP A 244 -19.56 18.56 -27.91
N THR A 245 -19.04 17.95 -26.84
CA THR A 245 -19.53 18.15 -25.45
C THR A 245 -18.97 19.43 -24.80
N GLY A 246 -17.87 19.97 -25.31
CA GLY A 246 -17.16 21.11 -24.70
C GLY A 246 -16.42 20.77 -23.42
N ARG A 247 -16.24 19.48 -23.08
CA ARG A 247 -15.49 19.03 -21.91
C ARG A 247 -13.99 19.18 -22.13
N TYR A 248 -13.26 19.49 -21.07
CA TYR A 248 -11.80 19.46 -21.08
C TYR A 248 -11.29 18.01 -21.01
N ALA A 249 -10.18 17.72 -21.67
CA ALA A 249 -9.56 16.39 -21.69
C ALA A 249 -9.19 15.89 -20.28
N VAL A 250 -8.79 16.79 -19.39
CA VAL A 250 -8.48 16.45 -17.99
C VAL A 250 -9.71 15.93 -17.22
N GLU A 251 -10.92 16.44 -17.52
CA GLU A 251 -12.15 15.96 -16.86
C GLU A 251 -12.43 14.51 -17.23
N SER A 252 -12.29 14.17 -18.51
CA SER A 252 -12.43 12.80 -19.00
C SER A 252 -11.39 11.86 -18.42
N TYR A 253 -10.15 12.31 -18.28
CA TYR A 253 -9.10 11.56 -17.62
C TYR A 253 -9.45 11.24 -16.16
N LEU A 254 -9.92 12.23 -15.41
CA LEU A 254 -10.31 12.04 -14.02
C LEU A 254 -11.53 11.13 -13.87
N ASP A 255 -12.50 11.18 -14.80
CA ASP A 255 -13.61 10.23 -14.85
C ASP A 255 -13.12 8.80 -15.07
N HIS A 256 -12.26 8.59 -16.06
CA HIS A 256 -11.67 7.28 -16.30
C HIS A 256 -10.94 6.71 -15.08
N GLN A 257 -10.21 7.53 -14.35
CA GLN A 257 -9.53 7.10 -13.14
C GLN A 257 -10.49 6.79 -11.99
N ALA A 258 -11.60 7.54 -11.91
CA ALA A 258 -12.68 7.28 -10.96
C ALA A 258 -13.34 5.92 -11.21
N ASP A 259 -13.77 5.68 -12.46
CA ASP A 259 -14.41 4.42 -12.89
C ASP A 259 -13.47 3.22 -12.69
N LYS A 260 -12.20 3.39 -13.06
CA LYS A 260 -11.16 2.35 -12.88
C LYS A 260 -10.96 1.98 -11.42
N LEU A 261 -11.04 2.93 -10.48
CA LEU A 261 -10.97 2.60 -9.06
C LEU A 261 -12.24 1.91 -8.58
N ALA A 262 -13.41 2.47 -8.86
CA ALA A 262 -14.70 1.92 -8.42
C ALA A 262 -14.90 0.46 -8.88
N SER A 263 -14.42 0.12 -10.07
CA SER A 263 -14.54 -1.25 -10.63
C SER A 263 -13.64 -2.30 -9.96
N ARG A 264 -12.62 -1.90 -9.18
CA ARG A 264 -11.62 -2.83 -8.62
C ARG A 264 -11.32 -2.62 -7.13
N PHE A 265 -12.00 -1.69 -6.47
CA PHE A 265 -11.73 -1.34 -5.08
C PHE A 265 -13.02 -1.19 -4.29
N ASP A 266 -12.91 -1.33 -2.98
CA ASP A 266 -14.03 -1.29 -2.04
C ASP A 266 -14.04 0.00 -1.22
N ALA A 267 -15.20 0.58 -1.01
CA ALA A 267 -15.34 1.86 -0.33
C ALA A 267 -14.96 1.77 1.17
N ASN A 268 -15.38 0.73 1.88
CA ASN A 268 -14.99 0.55 3.28
C ASN A 268 -13.47 0.28 3.40
N THR A 269 -12.91 -0.52 2.50
CA THR A 269 -11.46 -0.72 2.42
C THR A 269 -10.73 0.61 2.21
N TYR A 270 -11.23 1.47 1.32
CA TYR A 270 -10.63 2.78 1.08
C TYR A 270 -10.57 3.61 2.36
N ILE A 271 -11.67 3.62 3.10
CA ILE A 271 -11.80 4.34 4.38
C ILE A 271 -10.85 3.76 5.42
N ILE A 272 -10.90 2.45 5.66
CA ILE A 272 -10.13 1.79 6.72
C ILE A 272 -8.63 1.94 6.50
N LEU A 273 -8.13 1.70 5.29
CA LEU A 273 -6.71 1.87 4.98
C LEU A 273 -6.28 3.34 5.03
N GLY A 274 -7.15 4.26 4.59
CA GLY A 274 -6.89 5.70 4.68
C GLY A 274 -6.82 6.18 6.13
N GLU A 275 -7.76 5.76 6.97
CA GLU A 275 -7.78 6.08 8.41
C GLU A 275 -6.58 5.45 9.14
N ALA A 276 -6.15 4.25 8.75
CA ALA A 276 -4.92 3.64 9.28
C ALA A 276 -3.67 4.47 8.93
N MET A 277 -3.56 4.97 7.69
CA MET A 277 -2.48 5.89 7.30
C MET A 277 -2.52 7.19 8.10
N ASN A 278 -3.71 7.76 8.31
CA ASN A 278 -3.88 8.98 9.11
C ASN A 278 -3.44 8.79 10.57
N SER A 279 -3.59 7.59 11.13
CA SER A 279 -3.17 7.26 12.49
C SER A 279 -1.68 6.92 12.62
N HIS A 280 -0.95 6.87 11.49
CA HIS A 280 0.45 6.47 11.50
C HIS A 280 1.32 7.47 12.25
N ASP A 281 1.97 6.99 13.29
CA ASP A 281 3.01 7.64 14.07
C ASP A 281 3.96 6.57 14.60
N ILE A 282 5.15 6.47 13.99
CA ILE A 282 6.16 5.50 14.39
C ILE A 282 6.62 5.72 15.83
N GLY A 283 6.53 6.96 16.31
CA GLY A 283 6.95 7.37 17.65
C GLY A 283 5.91 7.17 18.75
N ARG A 284 4.66 6.85 18.40
CA ARG A 284 3.58 6.66 19.36
C ARG A 284 3.94 5.58 20.37
N GLU A 285 3.91 5.92 21.66
CA GLU A 285 4.31 5.07 22.79
C GLU A 285 5.78 4.59 22.79
N ARG A 286 6.62 5.22 21.96
CA ARG A 286 8.06 4.89 21.84
C ARG A 286 8.98 6.08 22.16
N GLY A 287 8.46 7.10 22.86
CA GLY A 287 9.23 8.29 23.22
C GLY A 287 9.36 9.32 22.08
N GLY A 288 8.51 9.22 21.06
CA GLY A 288 8.50 10.11 19.90
C GLY A 288 9.27 9.57 18.70
N VAL A 289 9.11 10.24 17.56
CA VAL A 289 9.64 9.80 16.25
C VAL A 289 11.15 9.58 16.27
N ALA A 290 11.91 10.54 16.78
CA ALA A 290 13.38 10.43 16.85
C ALA A 290 13.84 9.24 17.70
N ALA A 291 13.19 9.01 18.85
CA ALA A 291 13.52 7.88 19.71
C ALA A 291 13.21 6.54 19.05
N ALA A 292 12.06 6.42 18.37
CA ALA A 292 11.68 5.21 17.64
C ALA A 292 12.64 4.90 16.49
N LEU A 293 12.94 5.88 15.64
CA LEU A 293 13.83 5.72 14.51
C LEU A 293 15.28 5.40 14.94
N ALA A 294 15.74 5.97 16.04
CA ALA A 294 17.07 5.66 16.61
C ALA A 294 17.22 4.18 17.06
N THR A 295 16.11 3.44 17.23
CA THR A 295 16.16 2.00 17.56
C THR A 295 16.43 1.10 16.36
N ILE A 296 16.25 1.60 15.15
CA ILE A 296 16.44 0.82 13.91
C ILE A 296 17.94 0.51 13.77
N LYS A 297 18.24 -0.79 13.63
CA LYS A 297 19.60 -1.31 13.52
C LYS A 297 19.90 -1.95 12.17
N VAL A 298 18.88 -2.12 11.36
CA VAL A 298 19.01 -2.71 10.01
C VAL A 298 19.30 -1.58 8.99
N PRO A 299 19.97 -1.90 7.89
CA PRO A 299 20.13 -0.96 6.79
C PRO A 299 18.79 -0.38 6.31
N VAL A 300 18.74 0.93 6.14
CA VAL A 300 17.57 1.64 5.66
C VAL A 300 17.92 2.42 4.41
N MET A 301 17.20 2.17 3.34
CA MET A 301 17.19 3.05 2.17
C MET A 301 15.88 3.85 2.15
N VAL A 302 16.02 5.15 2.08
CA VAL A 302 14.90 6.09 1.96
C VAL A 302 14.93 6.65 0.56
N VAL A 303 13.89 6.39 -0.23
CA VAL A 303 13.74 6.93 -1.58
C VAL A 303 12.75 8.09 -1.53
N SER A 304 13.23 9.27 -1.90
CA SER A 304 12.44 10.49 -2.04
C SER A 304 12.13 10.74 -3.51
N ILE A 305 10.96 11.29 -3.81
CA ILE A 305 10.60 11.70 -5.17
C ILE A 305 10.58 13.23 -5.19
N ASP A 306 11.39 13.85 -6.05
CA ASP A 306 11.68 15.29 -6.03
C ASP A 306 10.45 16.19 -6.17
N THR A 307 9.43 15.73 -6.86
CA THR A 307 8.19 16.48 -7.10
C THR A 307 6.99 15.98 -6.29
N ASP A 308 7.20 15.03 -5.37
CA ASP A 308 6.11 14.49 -4.55
C ASP A 308 5.53 15.57 -3.63
N ARG A 309 4.26 15.89 -3.82
CA ARG A 309 3.53 16.87 -3.00
C ARG A 309 2.72 16.23 -1.88
N LEU A 310 2.43 14.92 -1.98
CA LEU A 310 1.72 14.17 -0.94
C LEU A 310 2.66 13.75 0.19
N PHE A 311 3.85 13.26 -0.17
CA PHE A 311 4.96 13.00 0.73
C PHE A 311 6.17 13.84 0.31
N PRO A 312 6.14 15.15 0.59
CA PRO A 312 7.20 16.06 0.10
C PRO A 312 8.58 15.66 0.61
N PRO A 313 9.66 15.91 -0.17
CA PRO A 313 11.03 15.46 0.10
C PRO A 313 11.54 15.74 1.52
N ARG A 314 11.06 16.81 2.16
CA ARG A 314 11.42 17.10 3.57
C ARG A 314 11.08 15.97 4.54
N LEU A 315 10.03 15.17 4.26
CA LEU A 315 9.62 14.06 5.14
C LEU A 315 10.60 12.88 5.04
N GLN A 316 11.09 12.59 3.84
CA GLN A 316 12.08 11.56 3.63
C GLN A 316 13.45 12.01 4.13
N GLN A 317 13.78 13.30 3.99
CA GLN A 317 14.99 13.86 4.54
C GLN A 317 14.99 13.75 6.08
N GLU A 318 13.91 14.16 6.74
CA GLU A 318 13.74 14.02 8.20
C GLU A 318 13.86 12.55 8.64
N LEU A 319 13.19 11.63 7.90
CA LEU A 319 13.26 10.20 8.15
C LEU A 319 14.70 9.68 8.08
N ALA A 320 15.45 10.09 7.05
CA ALA A 320 16.84 9.69 6.88
C ALA A 320 17.76 10.31 7.96
N GLU A 321 17.60 11.57 8.30
CA GLU A 321 18.40 12.26 9.33
C GLU A 321 18.20 11.62 10.71
N LEU A 322 16.99 11.16 11.03
CA LEU A 322 16.67 10.56 12.33
C LEU A 322 16.97 9.06 12.41
N THR A 323 17.25 8.41 11.28
CA THR A 323 17.53 6.96 11.23
C THR A 323 19.02 6.70 11.08
N PRO A 324 19.69 6.10 12.09
CA PRO A 324 21.13 5.87 12.04
C PRO A 324 21.56 5.02 10.84
N GLY A 325 22.57 5.47 10.08
CA GLY A 325 23.13 4.72 8.96
C GLY A 325 22.23 4.55 7.74
N SER A 326 21.13 5.29 7.68
CA SER A 326 20.25 5.29 6.52
C SER A 326 20.94 5.95 5.31
N LYS A 327 20.47 5.58 4.12
CA LYS A 327 20.81 6.23 2.85
C LYS A 327 19.58 6.90 2.29
N LEU A 328 19.73 8.17 1.90
CA LEU A 328 18.70 8.93 1.18
C LEU A 328 19.06 8.95 -0.30
N GLU A 329 18.14 8.46 -1.13
CA GLU A 329 18.27 8.47 -2.59
C GLU A 329 17.10 9.28 -3.18
N MET A 330 17.37 9.95 -4.30
CA MET A 330 16.38 10.79 -4.98
C MET A 330 15.94 10.15 -6.29
N LEU A 331 14.65 9.92 -6.43
CA LEU A 331 14.02 9.59 -7.71
C LEU A 331 13.52 10.89 -8.35
N SER A 332 14.12 11.29 -9.46
CA SER A 332 13.64 12.45 -10.22
C SER A 332 12.48 12.04 -11.12
N SER A 333 11.37 12.70 -10.99
CA SER A 333 10.16 12.41 -11.77
C SER A 333 9.23 13.62 -11.83
N PRO A 334 8.67 13.97 -12.99
CA PRO A 334 7.64 15.01 -13.09
C PRO A 334 6.26 14.54 -12.60
N PHE A 335 6.11 13.25 -12.28
CA PHE A 335 4.80 12.63 -12.00
C PHE A 335 4.38 12.69 -10.53
N GLY A 336 5.11 13.39 -9.67
CA GLY A 336 4.79 13.50 -8.25
C GLY A 336 4.89 12.16 -7.55
N HIS A 337 3.95 11.90 -6.64
CA HIS A 337 3.91 10.65 -5.87
C HIS A 337 3.91 9.39 -6.75
N ASP A 338 3.23 9.44 -7.90
CA ASP A 338 3.19 8.32 -8.85
C ASP A 338 4.54 8.04 -9.54
N GLY A 339 5.57 8.83 -9.32
CA GLY A 339 6.91 8.64 -9.89
C GLY A 339 7.45 7.22 -9.67
N PHE A 340 7.21 6.62 -8.50
CA PHE A 340 7.64 5.24 -8.25
C PHE A 340 6.97 4.20 -9.15
N LEU A 341 5.80 4.50 -9.73
CA LEU A 341 5.10 3.63 -10.68
C LEU A 341 5.58 3.85 -12.13
N VAL A 342 5.95 5.08 -12.46
CA VAL A 342 6.21 5.51 -13.83
C VAL A 342 7.69 5.38 -14.19
N GLU A 343 8.59 5.76 -13.27
CA GLU A 343 10.04 5.75 -13.49
C GLU A 343 10.63 4.34 -13.28
N SER A 344 10.17 3.36 -14.07
CA SER A 344 10.42 1.93 -13.85
C SER A 344 11.91 1.58 -13.85
N GLU A 345 12.73 2.16 -14.74
CA GLU A 345 14.17 1.86 -14.85
C GLU A 345 14.93 2.42 -13.65
N ALA A 346 14.76 3.71 -13.36
CA ALA A 346 15.42 4.35 -12.23
C ALA A 346 15.00 3.71 -10.88
N MET A 347 13.71 3.38 -10.73
CA MET A 347 13.23 2.67 -9.55
C MET A 347 13.86 1.27 -9.42
N GLY A 348 14.05 0.59 -10.53
CA GLY A 348 14.72 -0.71 -10.55
C GLY A 348 16.19 -0.64 -10.08
N GLU A 349 16.92 0.40 -10.45
CA GLU A 349 18.29 0.64 -9.96
C GLU A 349 18.29 0.89 -8.45
N LEU A 350 17.37 1.72 -7.95
CA LEU A 350 17.23 1.98 -6.53
C LEU A 350 16.89 0.72 -5.73
N LEU A 351 16.06 -0.17 -6.25
CA LEU A 351 15.77 -1.46 -5.61
C LEU A 351 17.00 -2.37 -5.53
N ARG A 352 17.83 -2.42 -6.59
CA ARG A 352 19.11 -3.16 -6.56
C ARG A 352 20.05 -2.60 -5.49
N HIS A 353 20.20 -1.28 -5.43
CA HIS A 353 21.01 -0.63 -4.40
C HIS A 353 20.48 -0.90 -3.00
N ALA A 354 19.15 -0.97 -2.80
CA ALA A 354 18.55 -1.31 -1.51
C ALA A 354 18.90 -2.74 -1.07
N ILE A 355 18.83 -3.70 -2.00
CA ILE A 355 19.22 -5.10 -1.75
C ILE A 355 20.72 -5.18 -1.42
N GLU A 356 21.58 -4.57 -2.21
CA GLU A 356 23.03 -4.53 -1.97
C GLU A 356 23.36 -3.90 -0.62
N HIS A 357 22.65 -2.84 -0.24
CA HIS A 357 22.82 -2.20 1.06
C HIS A 357 22.42 -3.13 2.21
N ALA A 358 21.29 -3.83 2.06
CA ALA A 358 20.83 -4.82 3.04
C ALA A 358 21.80 -6.01 3.19
N GLU A 359 22.31 -6.56 2.09
CA GLU A 359 23.25 -7.70 2.11
C GLU A 359 24.68 -7.29 2.55
N GLY A 360 25.10 -6.08 2.22
CA GLY A 360 26.45 -5.58 2.55
C GLY A 360 26.68 -5.44 4.05
N ALA A 361 25.67 -5.09 4.81
CA ALA A 361 25.75 -4.94 6.26
C ALA A 361 25.91 -6.28 7.02
N HIS A 362 25.60 -7.41 6.38
CA HIS A 362 25.78 -8.75 6.98
C HIS A 362 27.18 -9.34 6.75
N LYS A 363 28.06 -8.65 5.98
CA LYS A 363 29.42 -9.12 5.67
C LYS A 363 30.48 -8.50 6.58
N HIS A 364 30.10 -7.67 7.52
CA HIS A 364 30.95 -7.01 8.50
C HIS A 364 30.42 -7.25 9.92
#